data_67a829b06a939e62eec2ad0f923854fd
#
_entry.id   67a829b06a939e62eec2ad0f923854fd
#
_cell.length_a   1.000
_cell.length_b   1.000
_cell.length_c   1.000
_cell.angle_alpha   90.00
_cell.angle_beta   90.00
_cell.angle_gamma   90.00
#
_symmetry.space_group_name_H-M   'P 1'
#
loop_
_entity.id
_entity.type
_entity.pdbx_description
1 polymer ?
#
loop_
_entity_poly.entity_id
_entity_poly.type
_entity_poly.pdbx_seq_one_letter_code
_entity_poly.pdbx_strand_id
1 'polypeptide(L)'
;MIFLRITHILSLFILSALSVTLMAESAESVYADSCSTDSLNVTCYMLHQPKHIYSIGGSGGIDHLLNVKVRGEKLVKRGWGSSYNVFMNSQANPLDREISVYDRVFGFPTLEAGIQLQDLSHTRLHTGDTPYMSVVGMIWSGYIGFRRDIYRNRRWAYGYGLYNGISLSSRTYEGENNVDDDLVGQHLSVYFGLDLFASYRITPRDELSLQFGYKHVSNGATDRPNKGANTYGLAVRARHDLNRPDADKGMTFDERQARLQAFKREAFVPYAYLDINGLVGFRTMYEEFILRRSYLAPDEPGYLDGKLALHTVWGTNVVQMFRYNQVHASGLGLEYMFAGYAGRSGLIEHECAIRAPESDFADGYKHSKHVLAIAGYHEVYYKQLSLQMSIGTYLFRRLGWVSKHYEAPVYETVGIRYYPKFFKPFYIGYNVKANLGKAYDMEIKVGLHAGRWSLKKTKKE
;
A
#
# COMPACT_ATOMS: atom_id res chain seq x y z
N MET A 1 -7.49 21.50 17.67
CA MET A 1 -8.43 21.51 16.52
C MET A 1 -8.21 20.36 15.54
N ILE A 2 -7.00 19.91 15.30
CA ILE A 2 -6.68 18.74 14.45
C ILE A 2 -7.15 17.42 15.07
N PHE A 3 -6.98 17.22 16.36
CA PHE A 3 -7.44 16.02 17.10
C PHE A 3 -8.96 15.79 16.98
N LEU A 4 -9.78 16.84 17.01
CA LEU A 4 -11.24 16.73 16.87
C LEU A 4 -11.69 16.31 15.47
N ARG A 5 -10.94 16.67 14.41
CA ARG A 5 -11.24 16.24 13.03
C ARG A 5 -10.82 14.80 12.76
N ILE A 6 -9.77 14.31 13.44
CA ILE A 6 -9.28 12.96 13.32
C ILE A 6 -10.23 11.97 14.00
N THR A 7 -10.78 12.32 15.18
CA THR A 7 -11.82 11.50 15.84
C THR A 7 -13.08 11.39 15.00
N HIS A 8 -13.44 12.40 14.20
CA HIS A 8 -14.58 12.32 13.28
C HIS A 8 -14.31 11.39 12.07
N ILE A 9 -13.09 11.39 11.53
CA ILE A 9 -12.71 10.49 10.43
C ILE A 9 -12.63 9.04 10.92
N LEU A 10 -12.04 8.82 12.10
CA LEU A 10 -12.02 7.49 12.74
C LEU A 10 -13.44 6.98 13.08
N SER A 11 -14.31 7.85 13.61
CA SER A 11 -15.70 7.48 13.91
C SER A 11 -16.52 7.21 12.65
N LEU A 12 -16.28 7.90 11.54
CA LEU A 12 -16.90 7.59 10.24
C LEU A 12 -16.40 6.24 9.68
N PHE A 13 -15.13 5.90 9.89
CA PHE A 13 -14.58 4.58 9.49
C PHE A 13 -15.14 3.44 10.35
N ILE A 14 -15.25 3.65 11.67
CA ILE A 14 -15.86 2.70 12.61
C ILE A 14 -17.36 2.57 12.35
N LEU A 15 -18.08 3.66 12.06
CA LEU A 15 -19.49 3.66 11.70
C LEU A 15 -19.77 2.98 10.36
N SER A 16 -18.89 3.13 9.37
CA SER A 16 -19.02 2.42 8.10
C SER A 16 -18.73 0.92 8.25
N ALA A 17 -17.81 0.53 9.13
CA ALA A 17 -17.55 -0.86 9.48
C ALA A 17 -18.70 -1.47 10.28
N LEU A 18 -19.29 -0.73 11.24
CA LEU A 18 -20.48 -1.15 11.99
C LEU A 18 -21.75 -1.26 11.13
N SER A 19 -21.93 -0.38 10.13
CA SER A 19 -23.07 -0.44 9.24
C SER A 19 -23.07 -1.69 8.35
N VAL A 20 -21.88 -2.20 7.99
CA VAL A 20 -21.73 -3.47 7.26
C VAL A 20 -22.13 -4.66 8.17
N THR A 21 -21.86 -4.57 9.48
CA THR A 21 -22.22 -5.62 10.45
C THR A 21 -23.72 -5.64 10.75
N LEU A 22 -24.34 -4.46 10.90
CA LEU A 22 -25.80 -4.32 11.13
C LEU A 22 -26.64 -4.74 9.92
N MET A 23 -26.14 -4.55 8.69
CA MET A 23 -26.82 -5.05 7.49
C MET A 23 -26.71 -6.58 7.36
N ALA A 24 -25.70 -7.22 7.95
CA ALA A 24 -25.59 -8.68 7.97
C ALA A 24 -26.59 -9.32 8.95
N GLU A 25 -26.82 -8.72 10.12
CA GLU A 25 -27.79 -9.22 11.11
C GLU A 25 -29.26 -9.10 10.65
N SER A 26 -29.60 -8.03 9.91
CA SER A 26 -30.99 -7.85 9.42
C SER A 26 -31.37 -8.81 8.30
N ALA A 27 -30.41 -9.43 7.62
CA ALA A 27 -30.66 -10.41 6.57
C ALA A 27 -30.90 -11.84 7.12
N GLU A 28 -30.42 -12.15 8.32
CA GLU A 28 -30.58 -13.48 8.92
C GLU A 28 -32.00 -13.73 9.50
N SER A 29 -32.71 -12.69 9.96
CA SER A 29 -33.96 -12.86 10.67
C SER A 29 -35.20 -13.13 9.76
N VAL A 30 -35.09 -12.89 8.45
CA VAL A 30 -36.26 -12.97 7.53
C VAL A 30 -36.43 -14.36 6.91
N TYR A 31 -35.45 -15.26 6.98
CA TYR A 31 -35.46 -16.51 6.19
C TYR A 31 -35.55 -17.81 7.01
N ALA A 32 -35.73 -17.74 8.32
CA ALA A 32 -35.69 -18.93 9.19
C ALA A 32 -36.93 -19.85 9.12
N ASP A 33 -38.05 -19.41 8.54
CA ASP A 33 -39.36 -20.05 8.78
C ASP A 33 -39.92 -20.94 7.65
N SER A 34 -39.21 -21.30 6.59
CA SER A 34 -39.82 -21.98 5.44
C SER A 34 -39.26 -23.31 4.96
N CYS A 35 -38.44 -24.00 5.75
CA CYS A 35 -37.88 -25.30 5.36
C CYS A 35 -38.48 -26.45 6.17
N SER A 36 -39.40 -27.22 5.58
CA SER A 36 -39.91 -28.50 6.15
C SER A 36 -38.98 -29.67 5.86
N THR A 37 -39.00 -30.64 6.77
CA THR A 37 -38.09 -31.79 6.89
C THR A 37 -38.24 -32.84 5.79
N ASP A 38 -37.13 -33.46 5.48
CA ASP A 38 -36.85 -34.68 4.69
C ASP A 38 -36.37 -34.44 3.26
N SER A 39 -35.28 -35.09 2.89
CA SER A 39 -34.58 -35.17 1.57
C SER A 39 -34.28 -33.84 0.85
N LEU A 40 -34.98 -32.78 1.14
CA LEU A 40 -34.73 -31.39 0.68
C LEU A 40 -33.63 -30.65 1.52
N ASN A 41 -33.19 -31.24 2.64
CA ASN A 41 -32.30 -30.58 3.60
C ASN A 41 -30.98 -30.16 2.99
N VAL A 42 -30.37 -30.92 2.06
CA VAL A 42 -29.10 -30.56 1.45
C VAL A 42 -29.28 -29.39 0.49
N THR A 43 -30.37 -29.35 -0.25
CA THR A 43 -30.67 -28.28 -1.22
C THR A 43 -31.04 -27.00 -0.48
N CYS A 44 -31.81 -27.09 0.59
CA CYS A 44 -32.18 -25.95 1.45
C CYS A 44 -30.99 -25.39 2.19
N TYR A 45 -30.12 -26.25 2.75
CA TYR A 45 -28.85 -25.86 3.37
C TYR A 45 -27.94 -25.13 2.39
N MET A 46 -27.85 -25.59 1.13
CA MET A 46 -27.06 -24.94 0.07
C MET A 46 -27.64 -23.59 -0.39
N LEU A 47 -28.96 -23.39 -0.29
CA LEU A 47 -29.62 -22.14 -0.67
C LEU A 47 -29.47 -21.02 0.36
N HIS A 48 -29.24 -21.36 1.64
CA HIS A 48 -29.19 -20.43 2.76
C HIS A 48 -27.76 -20.15 3.28
N GLN A 49 -26.73 -20.51 2.51
CA GLN A 49 -25.35 -20.22 2.90
C GLN A 49 -25.05 -18.73 2.77
N PRO A 50 -24.38 -18.11 3.77
CA PRO A 50 -23.97 -16.72 3.68
C PRO A 50 -23.01 -16.54 2.49
N LYS A 51 -23.16 -15.47 1.71
CA LYS A 51 -22.26 -15.16 0.58
C LYS A 51 -20.81 -14.88 1.05
N HIS A 52 -20.68 -14.32 2.23
CA HIS A 52 -19.41 -13.99 2.85
C HIS A 52 -19.31 -14.53 4.27
N ILE A 53 -18.13 -15.01 4.63
CA ILE A 53 -17.78 -15.34 6.01
C ILE A 53 -17.10 -14.10 6.60
N TYR A 54 -17.69 -13.57 7.67
CA TYR A 54 -17.15 -12.46 8.43
C TYR A 54 -16.40 -12.96 9.67
N SER A 55 -15.32 -12.30 10.01
CA SER A 55 -14.56 -12.61 11.21
C SER A 55 -13.97 -11.36 11.85
N ILE A 56 -13.71 -11.45 13.14
CA ILE A 56 -13.03 -10.43 13.92
C ILE A 56 -11.80 -11.02 14.57
N GLY A 57 -10.86 -10.16 14.93
CA GLY A 57 -9.67 -10.63 15.62
C GLY A 57 -8.73 -9.53 16.08
N GLY A 58 -7.65 -9.97 16.67
CA GLY A 58 -6.58 -9.11 17.10
C GLY A 58 -5.23 -9.80 17.02
N SER A 59 -4.17 -9.01 17.05
CA SER A 59 -2.80 -9.50 17.13
C SER A 59 -1.96 -8.64 18.07
N GLY A 60 -0.92 -9.25 18.65
CA GLY A 60 0.11 -8.56 19.39
C GLY A 60 1.48 -9.11 19.03
N GLY A 61 2.48 -8.25 18.98
CA GLY A 61 3.81 -8.65 18.55
C GLY A 61 4.91 -7.68 18.95
N ILE A 62 6.12 -8.07 18.55
CA ILE A 62 7.33 -7.29 18.73
C ILE A 62 7.85 -6.88 17.37
N ASP A 63 8.26 -5.62 17.26
CA ASP A 63 8.82 -5.04 16.05
C ASP A 63 10.26 -4.58 16.29
N HIS A 64 11.05 -4.61 15.25
CA HIS A 64 12.39 -4.06 15.25
C HIS A 64 12.55 -3.08 14.08
N LEU A 65 12.94 -1.85 14.39
CA LEU A 65 13.19 -0.79 13.42
C LEU A 65 14.49 -1.08 12.66
N LEU A 66 14.39 -1.12 11.33
CA LEU A 66 15.53 -1.33 10.46
C LEU A 66 16.48 -0.12 10.51
N ASN A 67 17.78 -0.42 10.57
CA ASN A 67 18.77 0.63 10.60
C ASN A 67 18.98 1.23 9.21
N VAL A 68 19.12 2.54 9.17
CA VAL A 68 19.53 3.32 8.00
C VAL A 68 20.81 4.08 8.32
N LYS A 69 21.58 4.39 7.30
CA LYS A 69 22.77 5.25 7.46
C LYS A 69 22.40 6.71 7.18
N VAL A 70 22.87 7.58 8.05
CA VAL A 70 22.79 9.04 7.92
C VAL A 70 24.20 9.60 8.11
N ARG A 71 24.68 10.38 7.15
CA ARG A 71 26.06 10.92 7.18
C ARG A 71 27.15 9.84 7.42
N GLY A 72 26.92 8.62 6.87
CA GLY A 72 27.85 7.49 7.04
C GLY A 72 27.63 6.66 8.31
N GLU A 73 26.92 7.16 9.30
CA GLU A 73 26.66 6.50 10.59
C GLU A 73 25.34 5.76 10.64
N LYS A 74 25.26 4.75 11.52
CA LYS A 74 24.01 4.05 11.82
C LYS A 74 23.11 4.95 12.69
N LEU A 75 21.91 5.25 12.18
CA LEU A 75 20.93 6.10 12.85
C LEU A 75 20.31 5.43 14.09
N VAL A 76 19.88 4.18 13.95
CA VAL A 76 19.13 3.49 15.01
C VAL A 76 20.10 2.88 16.01
N LYS A 77 20.10 3.40 17.24
CA LYS A 77 20.91 2.88 18.37
C LYS A 77 20.12 1.84 19.19
N ARG A 78 18.79 2.02 19.30
CA ARG A 78 17.85 1.05 19.88
C ARG A 78 16.58 1.02 19.02
N GLY A 79 16.23 -0.15 18.48
CA GLY A 79 15.17 -0.29 17.48
C GLY A 79 13.97 -1.15 17.91
N TRP A 80 13.93 -1.68 19.13
CA TRP A 80 12.82 -2.54 19.58
C TRP A 80 11.58 -1.75 19.96
N GLY A 81 10.43 -2.28 19.56
CA GLY A 81 9.09 -1.79 19.87
C GLY A 81 8.08 -2.92 19.91
N SER A 82 6.82 -2.58 20.07
CA SER A 82 5.69 -3.51 20.05
C SER A 82 4.63 -3.07 19.06
N SER A 83 3.78 -4.01 18.62
CA SER A 83 2.63 -3.69 17.79
C SER A 83 1.39 -4.45 18.26
N TYR A 84 0.26 -3.77 18.16
CA TYR A 84 -1.07 -4.27 18.48
C TYR A 84 -2.00 -3.97 17.33
N ASN A 85 -2.91 -4.89 17.04
CA ASN A 85 -3.82 -4.73 15.91
C ASN A 85 -5.19 -5.32 16.25
N VAL A 86 -6.24 -4.63 15.80
CA VAL A 86 -7.62 -5.12 15.79
C VAL A 86 -8.15 -5.03 14.37
N PHE A 87 -8.90 -6.03 13.95
CA PHE A 87 -9.32 -6.13 12.55
C PHE A 87 -10.66 -6.86 12.39
N MET A 88 -11.28 -6.58 11.26
CA MET A 88 -12.43 -7.29 10.73
C MET A 88 -12.07 -7.87 9.36
N ASN A 89 -12.58 -9.05 9.06
CA ASN A 89 -12.35 -9.75 7.81
C ASN A 89 -13.65 -10.08 7.09
N SER A 90 -13.54 -10.16 5.77
CA SER A 90 -14.56 -10.70 4.88
C SER A 90 -13.91 -11.67 3.90
N GLN A 91 -14.40 -12.89 3.82
CA GLN A 91 -13.96 -13.92 2.89
C GLN A 91 -15.18 -14.45 2.12
N ALA A 92 -15.06 -14.58 0.79
CA ALA A 92 -16.12 -15.22 0.01
C ALA A 92 -16.32 -16.67 0.47
N ASN A 93 -17.58 -17.06 0.68
CA ASN A 93 -17.90 -18.42 1.11
C ASN A 93 -17.69 -19.40 -0.05
N PRO A 94 -16.82 -20.41 0.10
CA PRO A 94 -16.58 -21.42 -0.94
C PRO A 94 -17.84 -22.26 -1.29
N LEU A 95 -18.86 -22.26 -0.44
CA LEU A 95 -20.11 -22.98 -0.66
C LEU A 95 -21.16 -22.16 -1.44
N ASP A 96 -20.93 -20.84 -1.62
CA ASP A 96 -21.82 -20.00 -2.41
C ASP A 96 -21.86 -20.47 -3.89
N ARG A 97 -23.03 -20.42 -4.51
CA ARG A 97 -23.23 -20.78 -5.93
C ARG A 97 -22.72 -19.69 -6.89
N GLU A 98 -22.78 -18.44 -6.47
CA GLU A 98 -22.44 -17.26 -7.28
C GLU A 98 -21.02 -16.74 -6.97
N ILE A 99 -20.04 -17.62 -6.84
CA ILE A 99 -18.70 -17.23 -6.49
C ILE A 99 -18.03 -16.46 -7.64
N SER A 100 -17.45 -15.29 -7.31
CA SER A 100 -16.69 -14.50 -8.25
C SER A 100 -15.49 -15.28 -8.81
N VAL A 101 -15.21 -15.06 -10.10
CA VAL A 101 -14.02 -15.58 -10.78
C VAL A 101 -12.73 -15.23 -10.03
N TYR A 102 -12.65 -14.02 -9.51
CA TYR A 102 -11.49 -13.55 -8.76
C TYR A 102 -11.30 -14.29 -7.43
N ASP A 103 -12.38 -14.52 -6.68
CA ASP A 103 -12.30 -15.25 -5.41
C ASP A 103 -11.77 -16.68 -5.63
N ARG A 104 -12.21 -17.33 -6.70
CA ARG A 104 -11.74 -18.67 -7.06
C ARG A 104 -10.27 -18.70 -7.46
N VAL A 105 -9.83 -17.80 -8.37
CA VAL A 105 -8.45 -17.76 -8.86
C VAL A 105 -7.47 -17.47 -7.74
N PHE A 106 -7.84 -16.58 -6.82
CA PHE A 106 -7.01 -16.26 -5.64
C PHE A 106 -7.16 -17.27 -4.50
N GLY A 107 -8.01 -18.29 -4.63
CA GLY A 107 -8.19 -19.33 -3.61
C GLY A 107 -8.96 -18.86 -2.39
N PHE A 108 -9.98 -18.01 -2.59
CA PHE A 108 -10.80 -17.40 -1.54
C PHE A 108 -9.97 -16.55 -0.58
N PRO A 109 -9.42 -15.44 -1.06
CA PRO A 109 -8.64 -14.54 -0.22
C PRO A 109 -9.53 -13.90 0.84
N THR A 110 -8.93 -13.51 1.94
CA THR A 110 -9.58 -12.74 2.98
C THR A 110 -9.28 -11.26 2.76
N LEU A 111 -10.32 -10.45 2.62
CA LEU A 111 -10.21 -9.00 2.70
C LEU A 111 -10.27 -8.58 4.17
N GLU A 112 -9.43 -7.66 4.56
CA GLU A 112 -9.27 -7.21 5.93
C GLU A 112 -9.36 -5.68 6.01
N ALA A 113 -9.97 -5.17 7.07
CA ALA A 113 -9.86 -3.78 7.48
C ALA A 113 -9.48 -3.75 8.95
N GLY A 114 -8.53 -2.90 9.33
CA GLY A 114 -8.04 -2.89 10.69
C GLY A 114 -7.38 -1.59 11.12
N ILE A 115 -7.12 -1.51 12.41
CA ILE A 115 -6.36 -0.43 13.05
C ILE A 115 -5.19 -1.08 13.78
N GLN A 116 -4.00 -0.57 13.53
CA GLN A 116 -2.76 -1.00 14.16
C GLN A 116 -2.13 0.14 14.94
N LEU A 117 -1.61 -0.18 16.10
CA LEU A 117 -0.70 0.66 16.89
C LEU A 117 0.69 0.03 16.85
N GLN A 118 1.70 0.79 16.44
CA GLN A 118 3.12 0.47 16.68
C GLN A 118 3.66 1.42 17.75
N ASP A 119 4.09 0.87 18.87
CA ASP A 119 4.76 1.62 19.92
C ASP A 119 6.27 1.53 19.74
N LEU A 120 6.84 2.58 19.15
CA LEU A 120 8.27 2.79 18.92
C LEU A 120 8.83 3.89 19.84
N SER A 121 8.13 4.27 20.92
CA SER A 121 8.53 5.32 21.85
C SER A 121 9.84 5.02 22.61
N HIS A 122 10.18 3.73 22.71
CA HIS A 122 11.43 3.28 23.32
C HIS A 122 12.60 3.16 22.34
N THR A 123 12.40 3.49 21.05
CA THR A 123 13.51 3.57 20.08
C THR A 123 14.45 4.72 20.42
N ARG A 124 15.69 4.64 19.92
CA ARG A 124 16.68 5.72 20.08
C ARG A 124 17.37 5.94 18.74
N LEU A 125 17.25 7.17 18.25
CA LEU A 125 17.86 7.63 17.01
C LEU A 125 18.95 8.64 17.37
N HIS A 126 20.14 8.52 16.78
CA HIS A 126 21.23 9.43 17.06
C HIS A 126 22.27 9.40 15.96
N THR A 127 22.74 10.59 15.54
CA THR A 127 23.84 10.76 14.60
C THR A 127 24.70 11.95 15.01
N GLY A 128 26.03 11.80 14.93
CA GLY A 128 26.97 12.87 15.24
C GLY A 128 26.97 13.27 16.72
N ASP A 129 27.29 14.51 16.98
CA ASP A 129 27.53 15.06 18.30
C ASP A 129 26.30 15.77 18.91
N THR A 130 25.10 15.40 18.50
CA THR A 130 23.88 15.96 19.09
C THR A 130 23.76 15.56 20.57
N PRO A 131 23.39 16.50 21.48
CA PRO A 131 23.40 16.23 22.93
C PRO A 131 22.24 15.32 23.41
N TYR A 132 21.27 15.00 22.57
CA TYR A 132 20.09 14.21 22.90
C TYR A 132 19.76 13.19 21.83
N MET A 133 19.01 12.14 22.22
CA MET A 133 18.56 11.09 21.32
C MET A 133 17.11 11.33 20.89
N SER A 134 16.88 11.29 19.60
CA SER A 134 15.55 11.35 19.02
C SER A 134 14.82 10.01 19.10
N VAL A 135 13.49 10.04 18.93
CA VAL A 135 12.60 8.86 19.01
C VAL A 135 11.57 8.89 17.88
N VAL A 136 11.13 7.72 17.43
CA VAL A 136 10.05 7.60 16.44
C VAL A 136 8.67 7.82 17.06
N GLY A 137 8.49 7.44 18.32
CA GLY A 137 7.20 7.57 19.01
C GLY A 137 6.20 6.47 18.65
N MET A 138 4.91 6.79 18.80
CA MET A 138 3.81 5.87 18.45
C MET A 138 3.29 6.15 17.05
N ILE A 139 2.97 5.09 16.30
CA ILE A 139 2.39 5.18 14.95
C ILE A 139 1.06 4.42 14.95
N TRP A 140 -0.02 5.13 14.67
CA TRP A 140 -1.35 4.57 14.45
C TRP A 140 -1.59 4.41 12.96
N SER A 141 -2.04 3.25 12.53
CA SER A 141 -2.32 2.98 11.11
C SER A 141 -3.72 2.41 10.94
N GLY A 142 -4.54 3.06 10.10
CA GLY A 142 -5.78 2.50 9.58
C GLY A 142 -5.49 1.87 8.20
N TYR A 143 -5.88 0.62 7.98
CA TYR A 143 -5.49 -0.08 6.77
C TYR A 143 -6.59 -0.98 6.20
N ILE A 144 -6.45 -1.30 4.92
CA ILE A 144 -7.11 -2.40 4.24
C ILE A 144 -6.06 -3.45 3.87
N GLY A 145 -6.45 -4.72 3.86
CA GLY A 145 -5.55 -5.84 3.61
C GLY A 145 -6.15 -6.89 2.70
N PHE A 146 -5.26 -7.61 2.03
CA PHE A 146 -5.54 -8.77 1.21
C PHE A 146 -4.68 -9.93 1.71
N ARG A 147 -5.30 -10.95 2.31
CA ARG A 147 -4.62 -12.14 2.81
C ARG A 147 -4.96 -13.35 1.93
N ARG A 148 -3.94 -14.10 1.56
CA ARG A 148 -4.08 -15.27 0.69
C ARG A 148 -3.38 -16.47 1.28
N ASP A 149 -4.12 -17.60 1.36
CA ASP A 149 -3.54 -18.90 1.62
C ASP A 149 -2.84 -19.42 0.35
N ILE A 150 -1.57 -19.74 0.47
CA ILE A 150 -0.82 -20.49 -0.56
C ILE A 150 -1.12 -21.98 -0.42
N TYR A 151 -1.19 -22.44 0.83
CA TYR A 151 -1.52 -23.80 1.19
C TYR A 151 -2.51 -23.80 2.35
N ARG A 152 -3.50 -24.69 2.31
CA ARG A 152 -4.44 -24.93 3.39
C ARG A 152 -4.88 -26.38 3.43
N ASN A 153 -4.84 -27.00 4.62
CA ASN A 153 -5.50 -28.26 4.91
C ASN A 153 -6.57 -28.06 6.00
N ARG A 154 -7.03 -29.14 6.64
CA ARG A 154 -8.07 -29.05 7.70
C ARG A 154 -7.67 -28.17 8.87
N ARG A 155 -6.40 -28.21 9.29
CA ARG A 155 -5.89 -27.50 10.48
C ARG A 155 -4.91 -26.38 10.17
N TRP A 156 -4.06 -26.55 9.17
CA TRP A 156 -2.97 -25.62 8.85
C TRP A 156 -3.25 -24.79 7.62
N ALA A 157 -2.84 -23.55 7.65
CA ALA A 157 -2.74 -22.69 6.48
C ALA A 157 -1.44 -21.90 6.53
N TYR A 158 -0.82 -21.74 5.35
CA TYR A 158 0.36 -20.92 5.13
C TYR A 158 0.06 -19.94 4.03
N GLY A 159 0.47 -18.69 4.19
CA GLY A 159 0.14 -17.69 3.20
C GLY A 159 0.85 -16.36 3.45
N TYR A 160 0.36 -15.34 2.77
CA TYR A 160 0.85 -13.98 2.88
C TYR A 160 -0.30 -12.99 2.98
N GLY A 161 0.01 -11.83 3.55
CA GLY A 161 -0.87 -10.66 3.63
C GLY A 161 -0.20 -9.44 3.02
N LEU A 162 -0.96 -8.63 2.31
CA LEU A 162 -0.57 -7.32 1.79
C LEU A 162 -1.51 -6.28 2.39
N TYR A 163 -0.97 -5.21 2.94
CA TYR A 163 -1.74 -4.16 3.61
C TYR A 163 -1.34 -2.80 3.08
N ASN A 164 -2.31 -1.94 2.93
CA ASN A 164 -2.11 -0.55 2.55
C ASN A 164 -3.06 0.35 3.33
N GLY A 165 -2.60 1.54 3.71
CA GLY A 165 -3.40 2.43 4.52
C GLY A 165 -2.74 3.78 4.77
N ILE A 166 -3.26 4.46 5.78
CA ILE A 166 -2.75 5.76 6.26
C ILE A 166 -2.29 5.62 7.70
N SER A 167 -1.25 6.35 8.05
CA SER A 167 -0.66 6.36 9.39
C SER A 167 -0.63 7.76 9.98
N LEU A 168 -0.72 7.82 11.30
CA LEU A 168 -0.51 9.01 12.12
C LEU A 168 0.61 8.76 13.11
N SER A 169 1.71 9.48 12.96
CA SER A 169 2.86 9.43 13.85
C SER A 169 2.73 10.46 14.97
N SER A 170 3.02 10.07 16.21
CA SER A 170 2.99 10.97 17.36
C SER A 170 4.22 11.89 17.42
N ARG A 171 5.33 11.47 16.83
CA ARG A 171 6.57 12.21 16.69
C ARG A 171 6.98 12.29 15.24
N THR A 172 7.65 13.37 14.88
CA THR A 172 8.21 13.62 13.55
C THR A 172 9.55 14.33 13.71
N TYR A 173 10.27 14.49 12.62
CA TYR A 173 11.43 15.39 12.59
C TYR A 173 11.03 16.78 13.13
N GLU A 174 11.83 17.30 14.03
CA GLU A 174 11.70 18.62 14.61
C GLU A 174 13.10 19.13 14.94
N GLY A 175 13.45 20.30 14.39
CA GLY A 175 14.82 20.83 14.46
C GLY A 175 15.38 21.03 15.87
N GLU A 176 14.51 21.25 16.86
CA GLU A 176 14.96 21.48 18.24
C GLU A 176 14.91 20.23 19.11
N ASN A 177 13.85 19.40 18.96
CA ASN A 177 13.56 18.34 19.93
C ASN A 177 13.66 16.92 19.38
N ASN A 178 13.72 16.75 18.04
CA ASN A 178 13.74 15.43 17.38
C ASN A 178 14.55 15.45 16.08
N VAL A 179 15.69 16.14 16.09
CA VAL A 179 16.52 16.48 14.92
C VAL A 179 17.13 15.26 14.21
N ASP A 180 17.28 14.15 14.91
CA ASP A 180 17.81 12.90 14.34
C ASP A 180 16.71 11.98 13.79
N ASP A 181 15.43 12.39 13.82
CA ASP A 181 14.38 11.59 13.19
C ASP A 181 14.34 11.78 11.67
N ASP A 182 15.32 11.21 11.01
CA ASP A 182 15.36 11.17 9.53
C ASP A 182 14.33 10.24 8.90
N LEU A 183 13.53 9.52 9.71
CA LEU A 183 12.61 8.51 9.23
C LEU A 183 11.23 9.10 8.91
N VAL A 184 10.71 9.98 9.78
CA VAL A 184 9.35 10.49 9.70
C VAL A 184 9.34 12.01 9.70
N GLY A 185 9.07 12.63 8.55
CA GLY A 185 9.06 14.10 8.41
C GLY A 185 7.71 14.75 8.74
N GLN A 186 6.61 14.02 8.70
CA GLN A 186 5.27 14.55 8.97
C GLN A 186 4.38 13.54 9.70
N HIS A 187 3.34 14.05 10.40
CA HIS A 187 2.43 13.19 11.16
C HIS A 187 1.60 12.25 10.27
N LEU A 188 1.05 12.75 9.15
CA LEU A 188 0.25 11.95 8.24
C LEU A 188 1.14 11.28 7.20
N SER A 189 1.09 9.95 7.12
CA SER A 189 1.92 9.13 6.24
C SER A 189 1.11 8.00 5.61
N VAL A 190 1.70 7.34 4.62
CA VAL A 190 1.17 6.10 4.03
C VAL A 190 1.73 4.91 4.81
N TYR A 191 0.87 3.92 5.02
CA TYR A 191 1.22 2.62 5.58
C TYR A 191 1.25 1.58 4.49
N PHE A 192 2.30 0.77 4.47
CA PHE A 192 2.40 -0.45 3.70
C PHE A 192 2.84 -1.59 4.61
N GLY A 193 2.18 -2.76 4.50
CA GLY A 193 2.52 -3.96 5.24
C GLY A 193 2.58 -5.18 4.34
N LEU A 194 3.51 -6.07 4.65
CA LEU A 194 3.63 -7.40 4.08
C LEU A 194 3.82 -8.38 5.21
N ASP A 195 3.03 -9.46 5.29
CA ASP A 195 3.32 -10.55 6.21
C ASP A 195 3.35 -11.92 5.52
N LEU A 196 4.09 -12.83 6.14
CA LEU A 196 4.01 -14.26 5.93
C LEU A 196 3.40 -14.86 7.19
N PHE A 197 2.49 -15.81 7.05
CA PHE A 197 1.84 -16.41 8.19
C PHE A 197 1.75 -17.93 8.13
N ALA A 198 1.76 -18.53 9.32
CA ALA A 198 1.37 -19.90 9.55
C ALA A 198 0.19 -19.89 10.54
N SER A 199 -0.95 -20.40 10.10
CA SER A 199 -2.19 -20.44 10.89
C SER A 199 -2.55 -21.85 11.29
N TYR A 200 -3.06 -22.00 12.51
CA TYR A 200 -3.60 -23.24 13.03
C TYR A 200 -5.05 -23.05 13.44
N ARG A 201 -5.96 -23.87 12.93
CA ARG A 201 -7.36 -23.87 13.29
C ARG A 201 -7.57 -24.68 14.58
N ILE A 202 -7.91 -24.00 15.67
CA ILE A 202 -8.17 -24.58 16.98
C ILE A 202 -9.55 -25.20 17.01
N THR A 203 -10.56 -24.44 16.58
CA THR A 203 -11.96 -24.87 16.40
C THR A 203 -12.42 -24.61 14.97
N PRO A 204 -13.62 -25.04 14.56
CA PRO A 204 -14.17 -24.65 13.25
C PRO A 204 -14.22 -23.14 13.01
N ARG A 205 -14.35 -22.33 14.07
CA ARG A 205 -14.49 -20.88 14.02
C ARG A 205 -13.25 -20.12 14.48
N ASP A 206 -12.33 -20.77 15.23
CA ASP A 206 -11.18 -20.10 15.83
C ASP A 206 -9.87 -20.49 15.15
N GLU A 207 -9.07 -19.51 14.82
CA GLU A 207 -7.76 -19.68 14.20
C GLU A 207 -6.71 -18.85 14.93
N LEU A 208 -5.59 -19.47 15.24
CA LEU A 208 -4.39 -18.82 15.77
C LEU A 208 -3.31 -18.81 14.69
N SER A 209 -2.62 -17.69 14.54
CA SER A 209 -1.56 -17.55 13.54
C SER A 209 -0.30 -16.97 14.16
N LEU A 210 0.85 -17.46 13.71
CA LEU A 210 2.13 -16.80 13.86
C LEU A 210 2.41 -16.03 12.56
N GLN A 211 2.80 -14.77 12.69
CA GLN A 211 3.09 -13.88 11.56
C GLN A 211 4.52 -13.34 11.66
N PHE A 212 5.22 -13.34 10.53
CA PHE A 212 6.43 -12.56 10.33
C PHE A 212 6.11 -11.46 9.34
N GLY A 213 6.22 -10.20 9.77
CA GLY A 213 5.78 -9.04 8.99
C GLY A 213 6.88 -8.02 8.76
N TYR A 214 6.79 -7.34 7.63
CA TYR A 214 7.47 -6.10 7.30
C TYR A 214 6.45 -4.97 7.22
N LYS A 215 6.76 -3.82 7.82
CA LYS A 215 5.91 -2.64 7.83
C LYS A 215 6.74 -1.43 7.42
N HIS A 216 6.15 -0.58 6.61
CA HIS A 216 6.75 0.64 6.09
C HIS A 216 5.79 1.80 6.29
N VAL A 217 6.26 2.87 6.91
CA VAL A 217 5.53 4.12 7.08
C VAL A 217 6.37 5.25 6.52
N SER A 218 5.84 5.95 5.51
CA SER A 218 6.50 7.09 4.90
C SER A 218 5.49 8.04 4.27
N ASN A 219 5.87 9.28 4.06
CA ASN A 219 5.00 10.28 3.46
C ASN A 219 5.12 10.41 1.92
N GLY A 220 5.84 9.48 1.25
CA GLY A 220 5.98 9.50 -0.21
C GLY A 220 6.68 10.75 -0.75
N ALA A 221 7.57 11.36 0.01
CA ALA A 221 8.31 12.59 -0.31
C ALA A 221 7.47 13.87 -0.30
N THR A 222 6.29 13.88 0.32
CA THR A 222 5.49 15.11 0.51
C THR A 222 6.04 16.01 1.60
N ASP A 223 6.96 15.50 2.42
CA ASP A 223 7.76 16.27 3.39
C ASP A 223 9.13 15.63 3.63
N ARG A 224 10.05 16.35 4.29
CA ARG A 224 11.42 15.90 4.55
C ARG A 224 11.78 16.10 6.03
N PRO A 225 12.64 15.23 6.57
CA PRO A 225 13.23 14.02 5.96
C PRO A 225 12.20 12.90 5.78
N ASN A 226 12.47 11.94 4.89
CA ASN A 226 11.56 10.83 4.63
C ASN A 226 12.34 9.57 4.21
N LYS A 227 13.09 8.97 5.14
CA LYS A 227 13.72 7.66 4.90
C LYS A 227 12.77 6.50 5.17
N GLY A 228 11.60 6.80 5.80
CA GLY A 228 10.58 5.86 6.19
C GLY A 228 10.93 5.04 7.44
N ALA A 229 9.94 4.87 8.32
CA ALA A 229 10.04 3.96 9.45
C ALA A 229 9.78 2.53 8.94
N ASN A 230 10.85 1.78 8.71
CA ASN A 230 10.82 0.41 8.25
C ASN A 230 11.00 -0.53 9.45
N THR A 231 10.04 -1.42 9.70
CA THR A 231 10.13 -2.40 10.78
C THR A 231 9.89 -3.82 10.25
N TYR A 232 10.51 -4.79 10.89
CA TYR A 232 10.14 -6.20 10.77
C TYR A 232 9.81 -6.74 12.16
N GLY A 233 8.94 -7.73 12.23
CA GLY A 233 8.52 -8.26 13.53
C GLY A 233 7.82 -9.59 13.46
N LEU A 234 7.59 -10.13 14.66
CA LEU A 234 6.82 -11.35 14.90
C LEU A 234 5.57 -10.98 15.68
N ALA A 235 4.42 -11.53 15.28
CA ALA A 235 3.16 -11.35 15.98
C ALA A 235 2.39 -12.65 16.10
N VAL A 236 1.66 -12.78 17.19
CA VAL A 236 0.62 -13.81 17.38
C VAL A 236 -0.72 -13.16 17.10
N ARG A 237 -1.54 -13.81 16.28
CA ARG A 237 -2.84 -13.33 15.82
C ARG A 237 -3.92 -14.37 16.13
N ALA A 238 -5.02 -13.91 16.72
CA ALA A 238 -6.23 -14.70 16.94
C ALA A 238 -7.36 -14.16 16.05
N ARG A 239 -8.15 -15.05 15.45
CA ARG A 239 -9.32 -14.75 14.63
C ARG A 239 -10.49 -15.62 15.01
N HIS A 240 -11.69 -15.04 15.10
CA HIS A 240 -12.96 -15.72 15.32
C HIS A 240 -13.91 -15.46 14.13
N ASP A 241 -14.43 -16.55 13.52
CA ASP A 241 -15.41 -16.46 12.43
C ASP A 241 -16.82 -16.32 13.02
N LEU A 242 -17.54 -15.24 12.68
CA LEU A 242 -18.85 -14.90 13.26
C LEU A 242 -19.99 -15.76 12.70
N ASN A 243 -19.97 -16.01 11.38
CA ASN A 243 -21.05 -16.66 10.65
C ASN A 243 -20.58 -17.85 9.78
N ARG A 244 -19.46 -18.50 10.16
CA ARG A 244 -19.01 -19.67 9.41
C ARG A 244 -20.03 -20.80 9.57
N PRO A 245 -20.50 -21.41 8.46
CA PRO A 245 -21.31 -22.63 8.53
C PRO A 245 -20.58 -23.76 9.27
N ASP A 246 -21.35 -24.66 9.88
CA ASP A 246 -20.78 -25.80 10.61
C ASP A 246 -19.78 -26.58 9.76
N ALA A 247 -18.61 -26.82 10.31
CA ALA A 247 -17.50 -27.40 9.57
C ALA A 247 -17.75 -28.82 9.07
N ASP A 248 -18.62 -29.57 9.76
CA ASP A 248 -18.97 -30.96 9.38
C ASP A 248 -19.87 -31.01 8.12
N LYS A 249 -20.48 -29.90 7.75
CA LYS A 249 -21.28 -29.74 6.54
C LYS A 249 -20.59 -28.89 5.49
N GLY A 250 -19.39 -28.40 5.75
CA GLY A 250 -18.62 -27.56 4.84
C GLY A 250 -17.93 -28.36 3.75
N MET A 251 -17.51 -27.65 2.70
CA MET A 251 -16.72 -28.21 1.60
C MET A 251 -15.38 -28.74 2.13
N THR A 252 -15.06 -29.98 1.80
CA THR A 252 -13.76 -30.58 2.10
C THR A 252 -12.66 -29.86 1.33
N PHE A 253 -11.40 -30.06 1.78
CA PHE A 253 -10.23 -29.54 1.06
C PHE A 253 -10.20 -30.02 -0.40
N ASP A 254 -10.52 -31.31 -0.62
CA ASP A 254 -10.50 -31.91 -1.97
C ASP A 254 -11.58 -31.32 -2.88
N GLU A 255 -12.79 -31.11 -2.37
CA GLU A 255 -13.87 -30.42 -3.12
C GLU A 255 -13.50 -28.97 -3.46
N ARG A 256 -12.85 -28.26 -2.52
CA ARG A 256 -12.32 -26.91 -2.76
C ARG A 256 -11.26 -26.93 -3.87
N GLN A 257 -10.31 -27.88 -3.83
CA GLN A 257 -9.29 -28.03 -4.84
C GLN A 257 -9.89 -28.41 -6.21
N ALA A 258 -10.87 -29.31 -6.24
CA ALA A 258 -11.56 -29.70 -7.45
C ALA A 258 -12.29 -28.51 -8.11
N ARG A 259 -12.96 -27.67 -7.31
CA ARG A 259 -13.57 -26.41 -7.81
C ARG A 259 -12.54 -25.43 -8.35
N LEU A 260 -11.40 -25.24 -7.65
CA LEU A 260 -10.32 -24.39 -8.12
C LEU A 260 -9.71 -24.89 -9.44
N GLN A 261 -9.56 -26.20 -9.57
CA GLN A 261 -9.04 -26.82 -10.81
C GLN A 261 -10.04 -26.73 -11.97
N ALA A 262 -11.31 -26.96 -11.72
CA ALA A 262 -12.38 -26.79 -12.72
C ALA A 262 -12.42 -25.37 -13.24
N PHE A 263 -12.26 -24.38 -12.35
CA PHE A 263 -12.24 -22.97 -12.69
C PHE A 263 -11.03 -22.56 -13.52
N LYS A 264 -9.83 -23.09 -13.26
CA LYS A 264 -8.62 -22.82 -14.07
C LYS A 264 -8.80 -23.19 -15.55
N ARG A 265 -9.81 -23.98 -15.89
CA ARG A 265 -10.13 -24.39 -17.25
C ARG A 265 -11.11 -23.48 -17.97
N GLU A 266 -11.71 -22.48 -17.29
CA GLU A 266 -12.55 -21.48 -17.99
C GLU A 266 -11.70 -20.70 -19.01
N ALA A 267 -12.18 -20.71 -20.26
CA ALA A 267 -11.47 -20.10 -21.38
C ALA A 267 -11.47 -18.57 -21.26
N PHE A 268 -10.33 -17.98 -20.96
CA PHE A 268 -10.11 -16.55 -21.10
C PHE A 268 -9.63 -16.23 -22.52
N VAL A 269 -10.22 -15.23 -23.15
CA VAL A 269 -9.74 -14.74 -24.45
C VAL A 269 -8.79 -13.57 -24.19
N PRO A 270 -7.47 -13.75 -24.41
CA PRO A 270 -6.51 -12.68 -24.24
C PRO A 270 -6.78 -11.51 -25.18
N TYR A 271 -6.52 -10.31 -24.71
CA TYR A 271 -6.70 -9.09 -25.50
C TYR A 271 -5.68 -8.02 -25.12
N ALA A 272 -5.40 -7.15 -26.10
CA ALA A 272 -4.62 -5.95 -25.90
C ALA A 272 -5.54 -4.72 -25.72
N TYR A 273 -5.06 -3.68 -25.05
CA TYR A 273 -5.74 -2.40 -24.87
C TYR A 273 -4.72 -1.29 -24.61
N LEU A 274 -5.09 -0.04 -24.85
CA LEU A 274 -4.32 1.13 -24.42
C LEU A 274 -4.82 1.59 -23.04
N ASP A 275 -3.91 1.74 -22.10
CA ASP A 275 -4.14 2.44 -20.84
C ASP A 275 -3.59 3.86 -20.99
N ILE A 276 -4.49 4.85 -20.94
CA ILE A 276 -4.16 6.27 -21.05
C ILE A 276 -4.56 6.94 -19.75
N ASN A 277 -3.62 7.60 -19.09
CA ASN A 277 -3.92 8.29 -17.85
C ASN A 277 -3.19 9.63 -17.72
N GLY A 278 -3.84 10.56 -17.03
CA GLY A 278 -3.24 11.77 -16.48
C GLY A 278 -2.87 11.55 -15.03
N LEU A 279 -1.81 12.19 -14.57
CA LEU A 279 -1.34 12.11 -13.20
C LEU A 279 -1.02 13.50 -12.63
N VAL A 280 -1.20 13.61 -11.31
CA VAL A 280 -0.70 14.72 -10.51
C VAL A 280 0.14 14.12 -9.38
N GLY A 281 1.41 14.46 -9.35
CA GLY A 281 2.35 14.07 -8.31
C GLY A 281 2.57 15.21 -7.30
N PHE A 282 2.90 14.85 -6.06
CA PHE A 282 3.18 15.76 -4.96
C PHE A 282 4.51 15.41 -4.33
N ARG A 283 5.40 16.41 -4.21
CA ARG A 283 6.73 16.23 -3.60
C ARG A 283 7.28 17.51 -3.00
N THR A 284 8.23 17.37 -2.09
CA THR A 284 9.13 18.44 -1.62
C THR A 284 10.51 18.31 -2.26
N MET A 285 11.25 19.41 -2.33
CA MET A 285 12.60 19.41 -2.89
C MET A 285 13.63 18.96 -1.86
N TYR A 286 14.48 18.00 -2.25
CA TYR A 286 15.53 17.48 -1.38
C TYR A 286 16.67 18.50 -1.20
N GLU A 287 17.01 19.27 -2.23
CA GLU A 287 17.99 20.36 -2.20
C GLU A 287 17.59 21.48 -1.21
N GLU A 288 16.28 21.80 -1.09
CA GLU A 288 15.79 22.75 -0.08
C GLU A 288 16.01 22.22 1.35
N PHE A 289 15.78 20.94 1.56
CA PHE A 289 16.04 20.29 2.84
C PHE A 289 17.55 20.32 3.20
N ILE A 290 18.43 20.06 2.22
CA ILE A 290 19.89 20.14 2.43
C ILE A 290 20.32 21.58 2.74
N LEU A 291 19.82 22.57 2.01
CA LEU A 291 20.10 23.98 2.26
C LEU A 291 19.81 24.32 3.72
N ARG A 292 18.59 24.04 4.18
CA ARG A 292 18.12 24.36 5.54
C ARG A 292 18.89 23.63 6.64
N ARG A 293 19.26 22.37 6.39
CA ARG A 293 19.90 21.53 7.40
C ARG A 293 21.42 21.67 7.46
N SER A 294 22.06 22.03 6.36
CA SER A 294 23.53 21.92 6.26
C SER A 294 24.22 23.22 5.88
N TYR A 295 23.51 24.19 5.31
CA TYR A 295 24.13 25.39 4.77
C TYR A 295 23.60 26.71 5.36
N LEU A 296 22.42 26.73 5.98
CA LEU A 296 21.96 27.89 6.73
C LEU A 296 22.70 27.97 8.07
N ALA A 297 22.94 29.20 8.52
CA ALA A 297 23.47 29.45 9.87
C ALA A 297 22.33 29.37 10.93
N PRO A 298 22.67 29.10 12.21
CA PRO A 298 21.65 28.95 13.27
C PRO A 298 20.74 30.17 13.49
N ASP A 299 21.18 31.37 13.13
CA ASP A 299 20.44 32.63 13.23
C ASP A 299 19.63 32.96 11.95
N GLU A 300 19.77 32.18 10.90
CA GLU A 300 19.05 32.39 9.65
C GLU A 300 17.64 31.80 9.68
N PRO A 301 16.65 32.49 9.09
CA PRO A 301 15.29 31.97 8.96
C PRO A 301 15.25 30.63 8.20
N GLY A 302 14.62 29.63 8.79
CA GLY A 302 14.49 28.31 8.17
C GLY A 302 15.60 27.32 8.54
N TYR A 303 16.60 27.70 9.35
CA TYR A 303 17.59 26.77 9.87
C TYR A 303 16.91 25.59 10.59
N LEU A 304 17.24 24.35 10.21
CA LEU A 304 16.66 23.10 10.69
C LEU A 304 15.12 23.00 10.57
N ASP A 305 14.43 23.91 9.86
CA ASP A 305 12.99 23.84 9.67
C ASP A 305 12.66 22.71 8.67
N GLY A 306 11.88 21.72 9.13
CA GLY A 306 11.39 20.60 8.31
C GLY A 306 10.18 20.92 7.43
N LYS A 307 9.54 22.10 7.59
CA LYS A 307 8.36 22.50 6.81
C LYS A 307 8.75 23.02 5.44
N LEU A 308 8.79 22.13 4.47
CA LEU A 308 9.16 22.47 3.08
C LEU A 308 7.94 22.79 2.22
N ALA A 309 8.16 23.56 1.16
CA ALA A 309 7.12 23.82 0.17
C ALA A 309 6.75 22.56 -0.62
N LEU A 310 5.45 22.25 -0.66
CA LEU A 310 4.93 21.16 -1.49
C LEU A 310 4.80 21.61 -2.94
N HIS A 311 5.39 20.86 -3.85
CA HIS A 311 5.37 21.09 -5.30
C HIS A 311 4.55 20.03 -6.01
N THR A 312 3.89 20.45 -7.10
CA THR A 312 3.14 19.54 -7.97
C THR A 312 3.93 19.19 -9.23
N VAL A 313 3.75 17.96 -9.66
CA VAL A 313 4.21 17.42 -10.96
C VAL A 313 2.97 16.99 -11.73
N TRP A 314 2.88 17.33 -12.99
CA TRP A 314 1.78 16.91 -13.87
C TRP A 314 2.32 15.96 -14.92
N GLY A 315 1.54 14.97 -15.31
CA GLY A 315 2.02 14.05 -16.32
C GLY A 315 0.93 13.25 -16.99
N THR A 316 1.35 12.45 -17.95
CA THR A 316 0.50 11.51 -18.68
C THR A 316 1.29 10.26 -19.02
N ASN A 317 0.62 9.10 -18.97
CA ASN A 317 1.18 7.83 -19.40
C ASN A 317 0.31 7.27 -20.52
N VAL A 318 0.96 6.69 -21.53
CA VAL A 318 0.32 5.91 -22.60
C VAL A 318 0.98 4.54 -22.60
N VAL A 319 0.23 3.53 -22.25
CA VAL A 319 0.74 2.17 -22.05
C VAL A 319 -0.02 1.18 -22.93
N GLN A 320 0.70 0.45 -23.78
CA GLN A 320 0.15 -0.70 -24.48
C GLN A 320 0.13 -1.89 -23.52
N MET A 321 -1.06 -2.28 -23.07
CA MET A 321 -1.27 -3.38 -22.14
C MET A 321 -1.77 -4.63 -22.87
N PHE A 322 -1.35 -5.79 -22.37
CA PHE A 322 -1.78 -7.11 -22.80
C PHE A 322 -2.33 -7.88 -21.59
N ARG A 323 -3.63 -8.16 -21.57
CA ARG A 323 -4.29 -8.97 -20.57
C ARG A 323 -4.36 -10.41 -21.03
N TYR A 324 -3.58 -11.27 -20.40
CA TYR A 324 -3.39 -12.66 -20.83
C TYR A 324 -4.20 -13.68 -20.01
N ASN A 325 -4.77 -13.27 -18.87
CA ASN A 325 -5.73 -14.06 -18.10
C ASN A 325 -6.69 -13.14 -17.31
N GLN A 326 -7.58 -13.74 -16.49
CA GLN A 326 -8.58 -12.99 -15.72
C GLN A 326 -7.98 -11.96 -14.76
N VAL A 327 -6.78 -12.22 -14.24
CA VAL A 327 -6.21 -11.44 -13.13
C VAL A 327 -4.93 -10.69 -13.48
N HIS A 328 -4.26 -11.01 -14.60
CA HIS A 328 -2.98 -10.40 -14.93
C HIS A 328 -2.97 -9.68 -16.27
N ALA A 329 -2.37 -8.51 -16.31
CA ALA A 329 -1.98 -7.81 -17.50
C ALA A 329 -0.54 -7.29 -17.37
N SER A 330 0.18 -7.22 -18.49
CA SER A 330 1.50 -6.60 -18.56
C SER A 330 1.59 -5.72 -19.80
N GLY A 331 2.45 -4.72 -19.77
CA GLY A 331 2.57 -3.78 -20.87
C GLY A 331 3.86 -2.99 -20.87
N LEU A 332 4.02 -2.20 -21.90
CA LEU A 332 5.11 -1.24 -22.07
C LEU A 332 4.53 0.11 -22.44
N GLY A 333 5.07 1.18 -21.88
CA GLY A 333 4.52 2.51 -22.08
C GLY A 333 5.53 3.63 -21.97
N LEU A 334 5.10 4.79 -22.44
CA LEU A 334 5.81 6.06 -22.32
C LEU A 334 5.15 6.89 -21.23
N GLU A 335 5.98 7.59 -20.47
CA GLU A 335 5.58 8.51 -19.43
C GLU A 335 6.19 9.88 -19.70
N TYR A 336 5.35 10.90 -19.73
CA TYR A 336 5.75 12.30 -19.77
C TYR A 336 5.35 13.00 -18.49
N MET A 337 6.26 13.79 -17.91
CA MET A 337 6.00 14.62 -16.75
C MET A 337 6.48 16.04 -16.94
N PHE A 338 5.73 16.98 -16.36
CA PHE A 338 6.07 18.40 -16.27
C PHE A 338 6.34 18.74 -14.78
N ALA A 339 7.61 19.02 -14.47
CA ALA A 339 8.12 19.36 -13.13
C ALA A 339 8.27 20.88 -13.00
N GLY A 340 7.19 21.60 -12.68
CA GLY A 340 7.15 23.05 -12.63
C GLY A 340 8.17 23.66 -11.66
N TYR A 341 8.56 22.89 -10.63
CA TYR A 341 9.53 23.31 -9.59
C TYR A 341 10.99 23.38 -10.06
N ALA A 342 11.33 22.86 -11.25
CA ALA A 342 12.73 22.76 -11.71
C ALA A 342 13.46 24.11 -11.72
N GLY A 343 12.77 25.23 -11.99
CA GLY A 343 13.38 26.55 -11.93
C GLY A 343 13.77 26.99 -10.51
N ARG A 344 12.91 26.66 -9.52
CA ARG A 344 13.19 26.94 -8.10
C ARG A 344 14.34 26.05 -7.58
N SER A 345 14.41 24.79 -8.01
CA SER A 345 15.53 23.89 -7.71
C SER A 345 16.85 24.52 -8.12
N GLY A 346 16.95 25.09 -9.33
CA GLY A 346 18.14 25.80 -9.79
C GLY A 346 18.55 27.00 -8.95
N LEU A 347 17.57 27.78 -8.43
CA LEU A 347 17.87 28.89 -7.54
C LEU A 347 18.43 28.41 -6.20
N ILE A 348 17.88 27.35 -5.63
CA ILE A 348 18.35 26.75 -4.37
C ILE A 348 19.73 26.15 -4.54
N GLU A 349 19.98 25.43 -5.63
CA GLU A 349 21.31 24.87 -5.93
C GLU A 349 22.37 25.96 -6.08
N HIS A 350 22.01 27.09 -6.72
CA HIS A 350 22.89 28.26 -6.81
C HIS A 350 23.21 28.86 -5.43
N GLU A 351 22.22 28.95 -4.54
CA GLU A 351 22.44 29.39 -3.17
C GLU A 351 23.35 28.43 -2.38
N CYS A 352 23.14 27.11 -2.52
CA CYS A 352 24.03 26.12 -1.93
C CYS A 352 25.46 26.25 -2.45
N ALA A 353 25.66 26.50 -3.73
CA ALA A 353 26.98 26.70 -4.34
C ALA A 353 27.69 27.95 -3.83
N ILE A 354 26.96 29.06 -3.57
CA ILE A 354 27.54 30.27 -2.98
C ILE A 354 27.99 30.01 -1.55
N ARG A 355 27.19 29.30 -0.76
CA ARG A 355 27.48 29.02 0.65
C ARG A 355 28.57 27.96 0.85
N ALA A 356 28.71 27.04 -0.09
CA ALA A 356 29.69 25.96 -0.10
C ALA A 356 30.32 25.78 -1.48
N PRO A 357 31.27 26.65 -1.88
CA PRO A 357 31.86 26.61 -3.22
C PRO A 357 32.63 25.31 -3.53
N GLU A 358 33.01 24.55 -2.51
CA GLU A 358 33.72 23.25 -2.65
C GLU A 358 32.72 22.06 -2.78
N SER A 359 31.41 22.31 -2.69
CA SER A 359 30.40 21.27 -2.81
C SER A 359 30.09 20.95 -4.29
N ASP A 360 29.53 19.76 -4.51
CA ASP A 360 29.08 19.34 -5.84
C ASP A 360 28.04 20.28 -6.46
N PHE A 361 27.40 21.16 -5.69
CA PHE A 361 26.47 22.18 -6.18
C PHE A 361 27.15 23.23 -7.06
N ALA A 362 28.46 23.47 -6.85
CA ALA A 362 29.26 24.44 -7.63
C ALA A 362 29.49 24.02 -9.09
N ASP A 363 29.30 22.75 -9.43
CA ASP A 363 29.50 22.23 -10.80
C ASP A 363 28.53 22.82 -11.85
N GLY A 364 27.41 23.39 -11.39
CA GLY A 364 26.35 23.95 -12.23
C GLY A 364 25.59 22.89 -13.03
N TYR A 365 24.29 22.79 -12.81
CA TYR A 365 23.43 21.76 -13.41
C TYR A 365 22.40 22.35 -14.35
N LYS A 366 21.99 21.52 -15.32
CA LYS A 366 20.92 21.89 -16.24
C LYS A 366 19.57 21.57 -15.65
N HIS A 367 18.62 22.50 -15.76
CA HIS A 367 17.26 22.37 -15.29
C HIS A 367 16.29 22.41 -16.48
N SER A 368 15.42 21.41 -16.56
CA SER A 368 14.33 21.33 -17.53
C SER A 368 13.06 20.92 -16.80
N LYS A 369 11.97 21.59 -17.11
CA LYS A 369 10.65 21.22 -16.57
C LYS A 369 10.09 19.92 -17.19
N HIS A 370 10.69 19.42 -18.26
CA HIS A 370 10.21 18.26 -19.01
C HIS A 370 11.00 17.02 -18.64
N VAL A 371 10.29 15.92 -18.39
CA VAL A 371 10.83 14.60 -18.12
C VAL A 371 10.13 13.59 -19.01
N LEU A 372 10.90 12.71 -19.66
CA LEU A 372 10.40 11.62 -20.49
C LEU A 372 10.99 10.30 -20.00
N ALA A 373 10.15 9.26 -19.88
CA ALA A 373 10.54 7.95 -19.44
C ALA A 373 9.85 6.83 -20.23
N ILE A 374 10.42 5.64 -20.15
CA ILE A 374 9.82 4.40 -20.63
C ILE A 374 9.74 3.40 -19.47
N ALA A 375 8.63 2.66 -19.37
CA ALA A 375 8.43 1.71 -18.29
C ALA A 375 7.71 0.45 -18.73
N GLY A 376 8.09 -0.67 -18.12
CA GLY A 376 7.33 -1.91 -18.12
C GLY A 376 6.32 -1.91 -16.97
N TYR A 377 5.09 -2.32 -17.27
CA TYR A 377 3.97 -2.33 -16.33
C TYR A 377 3.48 -3.75 -16.09
N HIS A 378 3.07 -4.01 -14.85
CA HIS A 378 2.34 -5.22 -14.49
C HIS A 378 1.15 -4.85 -13.60
N GLU A 379 0.00 -5.44 -13.88
CA GLU A 379 -1.24 -5.16 -13.15
C GLU A 379 -1.94 -6.45 -12.75
N VAL A 380 -2.34 -6.53 -11.47
CA VAL A 380 -3.02 -7.67 -10.87
C VAL A 380 -4.42 -7.23 -10.45
N TYR A 381 -5.44 -7.80 -11.09
CA TYR A 381 -6.84 -7.43 -10.88
C TYR A 381 -7.53 -8.29 -9.82
N TYR A 382 -8.28 -7.65 -8.96
CA TYR A 382 -9.22 -8.30 -8.03
C TYR A 382 -10.53 -7.50 -7.96
N LYS A 383 -11.58 -8.02 -8.61
CA LYS A 383 -12.90 -7.36 -8.72
C LYS A 383 -12.78 -5.94 -9.32
N GLN A 384 -13.11 -4.90 -8.56
CA GLN A 384 -12.98 -3.50 -8.95
C GLN A 384 -11.64 -2.86 -8.57
N LEU A 385 -10.77 -3.61 -7.93
CA LEU A 385 -9.46 -3.13 -7.53
C LEU A 385 -8.38 -3.76 -8.40
N SER A 386 -7.29 -3.06 -8.59
CA SER A 386 -6.05 -3.66 -9.07
C SER A 386 -4.85 -3.10 -8.32
N LEU A 387 -3.83 -3.92 -8.23
CA LEU A 387 -2.49 -3.52 -7.85
C LEU A 387 -1.69 -3.33 -9.13
N GLN A 388 -1.20 -2.12 -9.38
CA GLN A 388 -0.31 -1.83 -10.48
C GLN A 388 1.11 -1.63 -9.97
N MET A 389 2.07 -2.19 -10.70
CA MET A 389 3.50 -2.02 -10.50
C MET A 389 4.14 -1.62 -11.81
N SER A 390 5.18 -0.79 -11.77
CA SER A 390 6.01 -0.53 -12.95
C SER A 390 7.48 -0.38 -12.57
N ILE A 391 8.33 -0.67 -13.53
CA ILE A 391 9.76 -0.38 -13.49
C ILE A 391 10.11 0.36 -14.76
N GLY A 392 10.75 1.51 -14.62
CA GLY A 392 11.07 2.39 -15.75
C GLY A 392 12.45 3.03 -15.66
N THR A 393 12.82 3.65 -16.75
CA THR A 393 14.05 4.45 -16.85
C THR A 393 13.76 5.76 -17.56
N TYR A 394 14.48 6.81 -17.14
CA TYR A 394 14.34 8.13 -17.75
C TYR A 394 15.11 8.21 -19.07
N LEU A 395 14.41 8.54 -20.14
CA LEU A 395 14.99 8.84 -21.45
C LEU A 395 15.53 10.27 -21.49
N PHE A 396 14.83 11.18 -20.79
CA PHE A 396 15.23 12.57 -20.62
C PHE A 396 14.80 13.06 -19.24
N ARG A 397 15.78 13.47 -18.40
CA ARG A 397 15.56 14.09 -17.11
C ARG A 397 16.73 15.01 -16.77
N ARG A 398 16.46 16.30 -16.58
CA ARG A 398 17.44 17.32 -16.20
C ARG A 398 16.84 18.18 -15.09
N LEU A 399 16.82 17.64 -13.88
CA LEU A 399 16.26 18.29 -12.70
C LEU A 399 17.37 18.69 -11.69
N GLY A 400 18.52 19.12 -12.21
CA GLY A 400 19.61 19.62 -11.40
C GLY A 400 20.45 18.54 -10.72
N TRP A 401 21.08 18.92 -9.62
CA TRP A 401 21.96 18.11 -8.80
C TRP A 401 21.30 16.82 -8.30
N VAL A 402 20.07 16.94 -7.79
CA VAL A 402 19.29 15.80 -7.25
C VAL A 402 19.14 14.69 -8.28
N SER A 403 18.81 15.03 -9.52
CA SER A 403 18.62 14.04 -10.59
C SER A 403 19.91 13.38 -11.06
N LYS A 404 21.07 13.93 -10.74
CA LYS A 404 22.39 13.41 -11.13
C LYS A 404 23.06 12.64 -9.98
N HIS A 405 22.95 13.11 -8.75
CA HIS A 405 23.72 12.60 -7.60
C HIS A 405 22.87 11.85 -6.57
N TYR A 406 21.60 12.18 -6.44
CA TYR A 406 20.75 11.63 -5.39
C TYR A 406 19.75 10.58 -5.88
N GLU A 407 19.11 10.83 -7.02
CA GLU A 407 18.08 9.97 -7.58
C GLU A 407 18.64 9.06 -8.67
N ALA A 408 18.33 7.76 -8.61
CA ALA A 408 18.74 6.81 -9.64
C ALA A 408 18.11 7.11 -11.00
N PRO A 409 18.75 6.70 -12.12
CA PRO A 409 18.17 6.84 -13.47
C PRO A 409 17.00 5.89 -13.73
N VAL A 410 16.77 4.92 -12.86
CA VAL A 410 15.65 3.98 -12.89
C VAL A 410 14.69 4.26 -11.74
N TYR A 411 13.41 3.93 -11.96
CA TYR A 411 12.37 4.10 -10.96
C TYR A 411 11.42 2.92 -10.93
N GLU A 412 10.77 2.76 -9.83
CA GLU A 412 9.64 1.85 -9.62
C GLU A 412 8.40 2.63 -9.18
N THR A 413 7.22 2.12 -9.55
CA THR A 413 5.94 2.58 -9.00
C THR A 413 5.14 1.41 -8.47
N VAL A 414 4.43 1.64 -7.36
CA VAL A 414 3.45 0.71 -6.81
C VAL A 414 2.21 1.50 -6.44
N GLY A 415 1.05 1.02 -6.83
CA GLY A 415 -0.20 1.70 -6.53
C GLY A 415 -1.44 0.86 -6.69
N ILE A 416 -2.54 1.40 -6.20
CA ILE A 416 -3.85 0.77 -6.25
C ILE A 416 -4.74 1.59 -7.19
N ARG A 417 -5.50 0.87 -8.03
CA ARG A 417 -6.52 1.44 -8.92
C ARG A 417 -7.90 0.92 -8.54
N TYR A 418 -8.88 1.80 -8.62
CA TYR A 418 -10.30 1.47 -8.45
C TYR A 418 -11.06 1.70 -9.75
N TYR A 419 -11.79 0.70 -10.21
CA TYR A 419 -12.61 0.68 -11.42
C TYR A 419 -14.09 0.73 -11.04
N PRO A 420 -14.72 1.92 -11.00
CA PRO A 420 -16.14 2.04 -10.65
C PRO A 420 -17.01 1.34 -11.69
N LYS A 421 -17.98 0.52 -11.24
CA LYS A 421 -18.87 -0.23 -12.14
C LYS A 421 -19.71 0.66 -13.06
N PHE A 422 -20.09 1.83 -12.53
CA PHE A 422 -20.96 2.80 -13.20
C PHE A 422 -20.20 3.71 -14.18
N PHE A 423 -18.87 3.73 -14.17
CA PHE A 423 -18.07 4.67 -14.96
C PHE A 423 -16.99 3.97 -15.80
N LYS A 424 -17.35 2.86 -16.41
CA LYS A 424 -16.47 2.16 -17.35
C LYS A 424 -16.28 3.00 -18.64
N PRO A 425 -15.07 3.08 -19.19
CA PRO A 425 -13.84 2.32 -18.91
C PRO A 425 -12.85 3.04 -17.97
N PHE A 426 -13.29 4.00 -17.20
CA PHE A 426 -12.45 4.86 -16.38
C PHE A 426 -12.04 4.21 -15.07
N TYR A 427 -10.92 4.70 -14.52
CA TYR A 427 -10.44 4.36 -13.19
C TYR A 427 -9.82 5.58 -12.50
N ILE A 428 -9.74 5.52 -11.19
CA ILE A 428 -8.94 6.39 -10.34
C ILE A 428 -7.91 5.55 -9.61
N GLY A 429 -6.70 6.05 -9.45
CA GLY A 429 -5.64 5.36 -8.74
C GLY A 429 -4.75 6.29 -7.95
N TYR A 430 -4.01 5.70 -7.03
CA TYR A 430 -2.96 6.37 -6.31
C TYR A 430 -1.71 5.49 -6.38
N ASN A 431 -0.55 6.11 -6.56
CA ASN A 431 0.74 5.44 -6.66
C ASN A 431 1.77 6.15 -5.79
N VAL A 432 2.76 5.39 -5.33
CA VAL A 432 4.03 5.93 -4.86
C VAL A 432 5.09 5.60 -5.91
N LYS A 433 5.84 6.63 -6.33
CA LYS A 433 6.98 6.50 -7.22
C LYS A 433 8.26 6.62 -6.42
N ALA A 434 9.22 5.75 -6.68
CA ALA A 434 10.50 5.77 -6.01
C ALA A 434 11.64 5.52 -7.01
N ASN A 435 12.83 6.03 -6.70
CA ASN A 435 14.07 5.80 -7.45
C ASN A 435 15.00 4.90 -6.63
N LEU A 436 14.97 3.58 -6.90
CA LEU A 436 15.66 2.54 -6.12
C LEU A 436 15.36 2.65 -4.61
N GLY A 437 14.06 2.62 -4.27
CA GLY A 437 13.58 2.69 -2.89
C GLY A 437 13.59 4.08 -2.24
N LYS A 438 14.10 5.12 -2.91
CA LYS A 438 14.01 6.50 -2.44
C LYS A 438 12.73 7.14 -2.99
N ALA A 439 11.77 7.46 -2.12
CA ALA A 439 10.51 8.07 -2.54
C ALA A 439 10.76 9.35 -3.36
N TYR A 440 10.18 9.38 -4.56
CA TYR A 440 10.24 10.50 -5.49
C TYR A 440 9.03 11.41 -5.35
N ASP A 441 7.83 10.85 -5.50
CA ASP A 441 6.56 11.55 -5.31
C ASP A 441 5.40 10.58 -4.99
N MET A 442 4.28 11.15 -4.55
CA MET A 442 2.98 10.48 -4.50
C MET A 442 2.13 10.99 -5.65
N GLU A 443 1.55 10.07 -6.43
CA GLU A 443 0.78 10.36 -7.62
C GLU A 443 -0.69 9.98 -7.45
N ILE A 444 -1.60 10.88 -7.83
CA ILE A 444 -3.00 10.56 -8.10
C ILE A 444 -3.16 10.42 -9.60
N LYS A 445 -3.76 9.33 -10.06
CA LYS A 445 -3.98 9.02 -11.47
C LYS A 445 -5.46 8.90 -11.79
N VAL A 446 -5.86 9.48 -12.91
CA VAL A 446 -7.18 9.24 -13.51
C VAL A 446 -6.94 8.78 -14.94
N GLY A 447 -7.50 7.65 -15.30
CA GLY A 447 -7.24 7.07 -16.60
C GLY A 447 -8.40 6.26 -17.14
N LEU A 448 -8.19 5.76 -18.35
CA LEU A 448 -9.16 4.94 -19.07
C LEU A 448 -8.47 3.85 -19.89
N HIS A 449 -9.18 2.74 -20.07
CA HIS A 449 -8.81 1.68 -21.01
C HIS A 449 -9.49 1.94 -22.37
N ALA A 450 -8.67 2.33 -23.37
CA ALA A 450 -9.14 2.60 -24.71
C ALA A 450 -8.88 1.41 -25.64
N GLY A 451 -9.87 1.07 -26.47
CA GLY A 451 -9.80 -0.03 -27.41
C GLY A 451 -9.71 -1.41 -26.74
N ARG A 452 -10.14 -2.42 -27.43
CA ARG A 452 -9.95 -3.82 -27.04
C ARG A 452 -9.76 -4.67 -28.28
N TRP A 453 -8.55 -5.22 -28.45
CA TRP A 453 -8.20 -6.03 -29.63
C TRP A 453 -8.01 -7.48 -29.18
N SER A 454 -8.93 -8.36 -29.60
CA SER A 454 -8.78 -9.79 -29.37
C SER A 454 -7.63 -10.36 -30.19
N LEU A 455 -6.79 -11.18 -29.57
CA LEU A 455 -5.66 -11.84 -30.22
C LEU A 455 -6.00 -13.22 -30.81
N LYS A 456 -7.17 -13.76 -30.51
CA LYS A 456 -7.66 -14.93 -31.22
C LYS A 456 -8.30 -14.51 -32.54
N LYS A 457 -7.73 -14.97 -33.66
CA LYS A 457 -8.45 -14.97 -34.95
C LYS A 457 -9.76 -15.72 -34.73
N THR A 458 -10.89 -15.05 -34.84
CA THR A 458 -12.16 -15.72 -35.05
C THR A 458 -11.99 -16.58 -36.30
N LYS A 459 -11.96 -17.91 -36.17
CA LYS A 459 -12.19 -18.74 -37.34
C LYS A 459 -13.56 -18.32 -37.86
N LYS A 460 -13.58 -17.63 -39.00
CA LYS A 460 -14.80 -17.49 -39.79
C LYS A 460 -15.14 -18.90 -40.20
N GLU A 461 -16.20 -19.49 -39.62
CA GLU A 461 -16.89 -20.63 -40.18
C GLU A 461 -17.51 -20.25 -41.51
#